data_de7491d641802abd2133830de2573a79
#
_entry.id   de7491d641802abd2133830de2573a79
#
_cell.length_a   1.000
_cell.length_b   1.000
_cell.length_c   1.000
_cell.angle_alpha   90.00
_cell.angle_beta   90.00
_cell.angle_gamma   90.00
#
_symmetry.space_group_name_H-M   'P 1'
#
loop_
_entity.id
_entity.type
_entity.pdbx_description
1 polymer ?
#
loop_
_entity_poly.entity_id
_entity_poly.type
_entity_poly.pdbx_seq_one_letter_code
_entity_poly.pdbx_strand_id
1 'polypeptide(L)'
;MQTMNLVGAVSGRAPRSLTLALAAVALAAVPTAHAAEPAPALYNTVIEKLARGEQVVGGTVSTADLNVYCAMASAGFDFLWIEMQHSSLTYQEVATMIRACPGPAIPFIRVPDGTEGDIQKAVDIGALGIIVPMVDTLEKIQNAITFANYPPLGKRSQGGGQYGALWGRNYRQTANDNIMMVAMIENPAGAEIVDQIAALDDVDVVFVASSDLSSFTGLRQGDPSYEALVTKIKDATLKAGKYVAGPSAWKGTRDGYSFFQGPPETALIQSGARLSLRGEADDGQPRGVAPMEGSEGR
;
A
#
# COMPACT_ATOMS: atom_id res chain seq x y z
N MET A 1 2.19 -23.64 -92.04
CA MET A 1 3.08 -23.18 -93.09
C MET A 1 4.48 -23.04 -92.56
N GLN A 2 5.29 -23.95 -92.96
CA GLN A 2 6.72 -23.85 -93.27
C GLN A 2 7.66 -23.26 -92.23
N THR A 3 8.39 -24.13 -91.54
CA THR A 3 9.71 -24.66 -91.91
C THR A 3 10.79 -23.60 -91.99
N MET A 4 11.85 -23.69 -91.17
CA MET A 4 13.12 -24.26 -91.69
C MET A 4 14.17 -24.32 -90.55
N ASN A 5 14.83 -25.48 -90.57
CA ASN A 5 16.04 -25.79 -89.83
C ASN A 5 17.23 -24.92 -90.24
N LEU A 6 18.18 -24.73 -89.33
CA LEU A 6 19.60 -24.88 -89.75
C LEU A 6 20.47 -25.27 -88.50
N VAL A 7 21.23 -26.30 -88.80
CA VAL A 7 22.21 -26.93 -87.90
C VAL A 7 23.53 -26.18 -87.92
N GLY A 8 24.21 -26.10 -86.82
CA GLY A 8 25.59 -25.61 -86.76
C GLY A 8 26.29 -26.17 -85.51
N ALA A 9 27.02 -27.24 -85.68
CA ALA A 9 27.89 -27.82 -84.67
C ALA A 9 29.27 -27.18 -84.70
N VAL A 10 29.83 -26.82 -83.51
CA VAL A 10 31.29 -26.74 -83.30
C VAL A 10 31.65 -27.02 -81.81
N SER A 11 32.38 -28.10 -81.67
CA SER A 11 33.50 -28.45 -80.75
C SER A 11 33.63 -27.87 -79.35
N GLY A 12 33.75 -28.77 -78.51
CA GLY A 12 34.24 -28.92 -77.16
C GLY A 12 35.33 -28.09 -76.57
N ARG A 13 35.07 -27.80 -75.28
CA ARG A 13 36.12 -27.65 -74.30
C ARG A 13 35.51 -27.99 -72.92
N ALA A 14 36.17 -28.91 -72.18
CA ALA A 14 35.78 -29.33 -70.84
C ALA A 14 35.88 -28.18 -69.86
N PRO A 15 34.91 -28.04 -68.91
CA PRO A 15 35.02 -27.08 -67.84
C PRO A 15 35.83 -27.60 -66.68
N ARG A 16 36.75 -26.80 -66.18
CA ARG A 16 37.46 -26.95 -64.93
C ARG A 16 36.48 -26.88 -63.77
N SER A 17 36.48 -27.92 -62.95
CA SER A 17 35.74 -27.97 -61.68
C SER A 17 36.28 -26.91 -60.73
N LEU A 18 35.52 -25.90 -60.43
CA LEU A 18 35.75 -24.94 -59.35
C LEU A 18 35.04 -25.49 -58.10
N THR A 19 35.78 -26.03 -57.16
CA THR A 19 35.29 -26.44 -55.84
C THR A 19 35.09 -25.16 -55.01
N LEU A 20 33.85 -24.73 -54.84
CA LEU A 20 33.53 -23.66 -53.87
C LEU A 20 33.50 -24.27 -52.47
N ALA A 21 34.49 -23.93 -51.65
CA ALA A 21 34.45 -24.22 -50.20
C ALA A 21 33.47 -23.23 -49.53
N LEU A 22 32.31 -23.73 -49.08
CA LEU A 22 31.43 -22.97 -48.21
C LEU A 22 32.05 -22.96 -46.80
N ALA A 23 32.58 -21.81 -46.39
CA ALA A 23 32.93 -21.56 -45.00
C ALA A 23 31.64 -21.26 -44.24
N ALA A 24 31.18 -22.20 -43.42
CA ALA A 24 30.08 -21.99 -42.49
C ALA A 24 30.59 -21.09 -41.35
N VAL A 25 30.18 -19.83 -41.36
CA VAL A 25 30.37 -18.92 -40.21
C VAL A 25 29.35 -19.30 -39.17
N ALA A 26 29.76 -20.00 -38.12
CA ALA A 26 28.97 -20.24 -36.92
C ALA A 26 28.81 -18.90 -36.18
N LEU A 27 27.66 -18.27 -36.30
CA LEU A 27 27.27 -17.15 -35.44
C LEU A 27 27.05 -17.70 -34.03
N ALA A 28 28.03 -17.53 -33.15
CA ALA A 28 27.85 -17.79 -31.71
C ALA A 28 26.84 -16.73 -31.19
N ALA A 29 25.65 -17.17 -30.84
CA ALA A 29 24.67 -16.37 -30.12
C ALA A 29 25.27 -16.01 -28.75
N VAL A 30 25.72 -14.77 -28.59
CA VAL A 30 26.08 -14.22 -27.27
C VAL A 30 24.77 -14.11 -26.48
N PRO A 31 24.63 -14.78 -25.34
CA PRO A 31 23.45 -14.55 -24.52
C PRO A 31 23.48 -13.11 -24.05
N THR A 32 22.52 -12.31 -24.51
CA THR A 32 22.25 -11.00 -23.94
C THR A 32 21.81 -11.25 -22.51
N ALA A 33 22.72 -11.00 -21.56
CA ALA A 33 22.34 -10.89 -20.16
C ALA A 33 21.29 -9.77 -20.07
N HIS A 34 20.02 -10.14 -19.90
CA HIS A 34 19.02 -9.18 -19.48
C HIS A 34 19.53 -8.62 -18.15
N ALA A 35 19.93 -7.35 -18.16
CA ALA A 35 20.14 -6.64 -16.91
C ALA A 35 18.82 -6.77 -16.13
N ALA A 36 18.88 -7.31 -14.92
CA ALA A 36 17.73 -7.36 -14.04
C ALA A 36 17.18 -5.93 -13.95
N GLU A 37 15.89 -5.77 -14.23
CA GLU A 37 15.24 -4.48 -14.05
C GLU A 37 15.53 -4.02 -12.61
N PRO A 38 15.87 -2.74 -12.40
CA PRO A 38 16.08 -2.24 -11.05
C PRO A 38 14.82 -2.51 -10.25
N ALA A 39 15.00 -3.03 -9.03
CA ALA A 39 13.88 -3.25 -8.11
C ALA A 39 13.03 -1.98 -8.05
N PRO A 40 11.69 -2.12 -8.02
CA PRO A 40 10.79 -0.97 -7.96
C PRO A 40 11.17 -0.09 -6.77
N ALA A 41 11.12 1.23 -6.96
CA ALA A 41 11.44 2.16 -5.89
C ALA A 41 10.33 2.07 -4.82
N LEU A 42 10.64 1.50 -3.67
CA LEU A 42 9.77 1.50 -2.51
C LEU A 42 9.92 2.83 -1.77
N TYR A 43 8.80 3.52 -1.60
CA TYR A 43 8.69 4.74 -0.80
C TYR A 43 7.64 4.62 0.31
N ASN A 44 6.88 3.52 0.32
CA ASN A 44 6.02 3.15 1.45
C ASN A 44 6.87 2.45 2.53
N THR A 45 7.33 3.22 3.49
CA THR A 45 8.19 2.73 4.58
C THR A 45 7.50 1.71 5.49
N VAL A 46 6.17 1.64 5.47
CA VAL A 46 5.40 0.62 6.21
C VAL A 46 5.66 -0.77 5.64
N ILE A 47 5.69 -0.91 4.30
CA ILE A 47 6.03 -2.16 3.63
C ILE A 47 7.43 -2.63 4.05
N GLU A 48 8.41 -1.72 4.01
CA GLU A 48 9.78 -2.05 4.37
C GLU A 48 9.93 -2.52 5.82
N LYS A 49 9.25 -1.84 6.76
CA LYS A 49 9.27 -2.21 8.19
C LYS A 49 8.64 -3.57 8.43
N LEU A 50 7.46 -3.80 7.87
CA LEU A 50 6.77 -5.09 8.01
C LEU A 50 7.60 -6.23 7.38
N ALA A 51 8.23 -6.01 6.23
CA ALA A 51 9.10 -7.00 5.59
C ALA A 51 10.34 -7.36 6.43
N ARG A 52 10.81 -6.43 7.29
CA ARG A 52 11.87 -6.71 8.27
C ARG A 52 11.36 -7.37 9.57
N GLY A 53 10.06 -7.66 9.66
CA GLY A 53 9.42 -8.21 10.86
C GLY A 53 9.21 -7.18 11.98
N GLU A 54 9.28 -5.90 11.66
CA GLU A 54 9.01 -4.82 12.62
C GLU A 54 7.50 -4.60 12.78
N GLN A 55 7.10 -4.14 13.96
CA GLN A 55 5.73 -3.71 14.22
C GLN A 55 5.56 -2.25 13.81
N VAL A 56 4.41 -1.92 13.20
CA VAL A 56 4.05 -0.57 12.79
C VAL A 56 2.82 -0.07 13.53
N VAL A 57 2.83 1.22 13.87
CA VAL A 57 1.73 1.88 14.59
C VAL A 57 1.29 3.14 13.84
N GLY A 58 -0.01 3.24 13.55
CA GLY A 58 -0.61 4.42 12.95
C GLY A 58 -1.40 5.25 13.95
N GLY A 59 -1.26 6.57 13.88
CA GLY A 59 -2.13 7.48 14.60
C GLY A 59 -3.43 7.72 13.84
N THR A 60 -4.59 7.74 14.52
CA THR A 60 -5.88 7.99 13.86
C THR A 60 -6.17 9.48 13.77
N VAL A 61 -6.54 9.95 12.56
CA VAL A 61 -6.91 11.33 12.26
C VAL A 61 -8.36 11.37 11.79
N SER A 62 -9.18 12.13 12.48
CA SER A 62 -10.63 12.29 12.22
C SER A 62 -11.08 13.74 12.09
N THR A 63 -10.17 14.72 12.26
CA THR A 63 -10.45 16.15 12.13
C THR A 63 -9.72 16.77 10.94
N ALA A 64 -10.27 17.85 10.39
CA ALA A 64 -9.70 18.57 9.26
C ALA A 64 -8.67 19.65 9.68
N ASP A 65 -8.26 19.68 10.96
CA ASP A 65 -7.29 20.66 11.43
C ASP A 65 -5.88 20.37 10.89
N LEU A 66 -5.36 21.27 10.10
CA LEU A 66 -4.06 21.13 9.45
C LEU A 66 -2.90 21.06 10.45
N ASN A 67 -2.93 21.82 11.55
CA ASN A 67 -1.85 21.82 12.53
C ASN A 67 -1.84 20.51 13.32
N VAL A 68 -3.02 19.98 13.64
CA VAL A 68 -3.16 18.67 14.28
C VAL A 68 -2.64 17.58 13.36
N TYR A 69 -3.04 17.59 12.08
CA TYR A 69 -2.53 16.63 11.10
C TYR A 69 -0.99 16.68 10.99
N CYS A 70 -0.42 17.87 10.85
CA CYS A 70 1.03 18.05 10.74
C CYS A 70 1.78 17.57 11.99
N ALA A 71 1.23 17.84 13.17
CA ALA A 71 1.79 17.34 14.43
C ALA A 71 1.76 15.80 14.46
N MET A 72 0.66 15.18 14.08
CA MET A 72 0.54 13.72 13.98
C MET A 72 1.49 13.13 12.96
N ALA A 73 1.62 13.72 11.77
CA ALA A 73 2.49 13.24 10.69
C ALA A 73 3.98 13.24 11.06
N SER A 74 4.38 14.08 12.05
CA SER A 74 5.75 14.22 12.53
C SER A 74 6.01 13.62 13.92
N ALA A 75 4.98 13.08 14.59
CA ALA A 75 5.07 12.57 15.95
C ALA A 75 5.79 11.22 16.11
N GLY A 76 6.18 10.57 14.99
CA GLY A 76 6.87 9.28 15.01
C GLY A 76 5.96 8.08 14.73
N PHE A 77 4.73 8.29 14.32
CA PHE A 77 3.89 7.24 13.78
C PHE A 77 4.45 6.72 12.45
N ASP A 78 4.29 5.43 12.18
CA ASP A 78 4.70 4.83 10.91
C ASP A 78 3.76 5.21 9.76
N PHE A 79 2.48 5.35 10.09
CA PHE A 79 1.44 5.81 9.17
C PHE A 79 0.39 6.64 9.90
N LEU A 80 -0.43 7.37 9.14
CA LEU A 80 -1.64 7.99 9.66
C LEU A 80 -2.85 7.23 9.12
N TRP A 81 -3.68 6.74 10.01
CA TRP A 81 -5.00 6.20 9.71
C TRP A 81 -5.98 7.34 9.58
N ILE A 82 -6.20 7.81 8.34
CA ILE A 82 -7.13 8.90 8.05
C ILE A 82 -8.53 8.30 7.96
N GLU A 83 -9.36 8.70 8.89
CA GLU A 83 -10.67 8.11 9.12
C GLU A 83 -11.76 8.82 8.31
N MET A 84 -12.23 8.22 7.23
CA MET A 84 -13.30 8.82 6.42
C MET A 84 -14.63 8.06 6.49
N GLN A 85 -14.69 6.92 7.18
CA GLN A 85 -15.93 6.18 7.37
C GLN A 85 -16.79 6.78 8.49
N HIS A 86 -16.16 7.13 9.63
CA HIS A 86 -16.87 7.62 10.83
C HIS A 86 -16.50 9.06 11.20
N SER A 87 -16.06 9.84 10.22
CA SER A 87 -15.79 11.26 10.39
C SER A 87 -16.53 12.11 9.35
N SER A 88 -16.47 13.41 9.51
CA SER A 88 -16.98 14.36 8.53
C SER A 88 -15.93 14.79 7.49
N LEU A 89 -14.76 14.17 7.46
CA LEU A 89 -13.69 14.50 6.53
C LEU A 89 -14.13 14.33 5.08
N THR A 90 -13.79 15.32 4.27
CA THR A 90 -13.97 15.29 2.83
C THR A 90 -12.64 14.96 2.14
N TYR A 91 -12.68 14.43 0.92
CA TYR A 91 -11.48 14.17 0.12
C TYR A 91 -10.66 15.44 -0.14
N GLN A 92 -11.30 16.62 -0.22
CA GLN A 92 -10.60 17.89 -0.39
C GLN A 92 -9.78 18.26 0.85
N GLU A 93 -10.34 18.11 2.04
CA GLU A 93 -9.62 18.36 3.30
C GLU A 93 -8.46 17.40 3.46
N VAL A 94 -8.69 16.11 3.24
CA VAL A 94 -7.64 15.09 3.32
C VAL A 94 -6.52 15.37 2.29
N ALA A 95 -6.87 15.70 1.06
CA ALA A 95 -5.89 16.09 0.04
C ALA A 95 -5.04 17.29 0.47
N THR A 96 -5.66 18.29 1.09
CA THR A 96 -4.98 19.48 1.61
C THR A 96 -4.02 19.11 2.73
N MET A 97 -4.44 18.29 3.68
CA MET A 97 -3.63 17.84 4.81
C MET A 97 -2.39 17.05 4.35
N ILE A 98 -2.59 16.04 3.51
CA ILE A 98 -1.49 15.21 2.97
C ILE A 98 -0.48 16.06 2.21
N ARG A 99 -0.96 17.01 1.38
CA ARG A 99 -0.08 17.88 0.57
C ARG A 99 0.70 18.87 1.41
N ALA A 100 0.09 19.42 2.44
CA ALA A 100 0.72 20.45 3.29
C ALA A 100 1.79 19.86 4.21
N CYS A 101 1.58 18.64 4.69
CA CYS A 101 2.48 17.97 5.62
C CYS A 101 2.75 16.54 5.15
N PRO A 102 3.60 16.37 4.13
CA PRO A 102 3.92 15.04 3.60
C PRO A 102 4.80 14.20 4.54
N GLY A 103 4.97 14.58 5.80
CA GLY A 103 5.74 13.97 6.88
C GLY A 103 6.28 12.55 6.70
N PRO A 104 7.00 11.97 7.64
CA PRO A 104 7.51 10.60 7.53
C PRO A 104 6.40 9.55 7.66
N ALA A 105 5.26 9.87 8.30
CA ALA A 105 4.15 8.96 8.44
C ALA A 105 3.40 8.80 7.12
N ILE A 106 3.22 7.55 6.69
CA ILE A 106 2.57 7.21 5.41
C ILE A 106 1.04 7.42 5.53
N PRO A 107 0.38 8.11 4.57
CA PRO A 107 -1.07 8.28 4.60
C PRO A 107 -1.79 6.97 4.21
N PHE A 108 -2.55 6.42 5.16
CA PHE A 108 -3.50 5.33 4.98
C PHE A 108 -4.90 5.89 5.13
N ILE A 109 -5.80 5.65 4.19
CA ILE A 109 -7.18 6.14 4.24
C ILE A 109 -8.14 4.99 4.48
N ARG A 110 -8.89 5.05 5.60
CA ARG A 110 -10.09 4.22 5.73
C ARG A 110 -11.19 4.89 4.93
N VAL A 111 -11.49 4.29 3.79
CA VAL A 111 -12.51 4.80 2.88
C VAL A 111 -13.92 4.61 3.47
N PRO A 112 -14.91 5.44 3.06
CA PRO A 112 -16.29 5.25 3.49
C PRO A 112 -16.85 3.88 3.13
N ASP A 113 -16.50 3.39 1.93
CA ASP A 113 -16.84 2.06 1.43
C ASP A 113 -15.84 1.61 0.36
N GLY A 114 -15.87 0.33 -0.04
CA GLY A 114 -15.00 -0.24 -1.08
C GLY A 114 -15.41 0.08 -2.52
N THR A 115 -16.09 1.21 -2.77
CA THR A 115 -16.53 1.61 -4.11
C THR A 115 -15.39 2.10 -4.98
N GLU A 116 -15.55 2.00 -6.32
CA GLU A 116 -14.56 2.51 -7.27
C GLU A 116 -14.25 3.99 -7.03
N GLY A 117 -15.27 4.80 -6.78
CA GLY A 117 -15.12 6.24 -6.56
C GLY A 117 -14.36 6.58 -5.30
N ASP A 118 -14.59 5.86 -4.22
CA ASP A 118 -13.88 6.06 -2.94
C ASP A 118 -12.42 5.63 -3.03
N ILE A 119 -12.18 4.44 -3.56
CA ILE A 119 -10.82 3.89 -3.72
C ILE A 119 -9.98 4.79 -4.63
N GLN A 120 -10.50 5.11 -5.82
CA GLN A 120 -9.75 5.93 -6.78
C GLN A 120 -9.44 7.33 -6.24
N LYS A 121 -10.40 7.98 -5.57
CA LYS A 121 -10.15 9.29 -4.95
C LYS A 121 -9.08 9.20 -3.86
N ALA A 122 -9.15 8.18 -3.00
CA ALA A 122 -8.17 8.00 -1.93
C ALA A 122 -6.74 7.85 -2.48
N VAL A 123 -6.51 7.00 -3.48
CA VAL A 123 -5.18 6.83 -4.07
C VAL A 123 -4.75 8.04 -4.90
N ASP A 124 -5.68 8.77 -5.55
CA ASP A 124 -5.35 9.96 -6.34
C ASP A 124 -4.94 11.16 -5.49
N ILE A 125 -5.44 11.26 -4.26
CA ILE A 125 -5.00 12.29 -3.31
C ILE A 125 -3.73 11.89 -2.53
N GLY A 126 -3.17 10.70 -2.79
CA GLY A 126 -1.85 10.33 -2.32
C GLY A 126 -1.79 9.27 -1.23
N ALA A 127 -2.89 8.57 -0.93
CA ALA A 127 -2.83 7.44 -0.03
C ALA A 127 -1.92 6.33 -0.58
N LEU A 128 -1.12 5.74 0.28
CA LEU A 128 -0.35 4.52 0.01
C LEU A 128 -0.85 3.32 0.82
N GLY A 129 -1.92 3.50 1.58
CA GLY A 129 -2.68 2.44 2.19
C GLY A 129 -4.17 2.69 2.03
N ILE A 130 -4.90 1.66 1.64
CA ILE A 130 -6.35 1.67 1.54
C ILE A 130 -6.91 0.70 2.56
N ILE A 131 -7.70 1.22 3.48
CA ILE A 131 -8.34 0.43 4.52
C ILE A 131 -9.81 0.30 4.12
N VAL A 132 -10.19 -0.93 3.78
CA VAL A 132 -11.53 -1.26 3.32
C VAL A 132 -12.36 -1.75 4.51
N PRO A 133 -13.40 -1.00 4.91
CA PRO A 133 -14.27 -1.43 6.01
C PRO A 133 -15.26 -2.50 5.56
N MET A 134 -15.82 -3.23 6.53
CA MET A 134 -16.94 -4.15 6.31
C MET A 134 -16.68 -5.15 5.17
N VAL A 135 -15.53 -5.82 5.20
CA VAL A 135 -15.20 -6.87 4.22
C VAL A 135 -15.93 -8.15 4.61
N ASP A 136 -17.14 -8.29 4.13
CA ASP A 136 -18.05 -9.41 4.38
C ASP A 136 -18.29 -10.29 3.15
N THR A 137 -17.79 -9.89 2.00
CA THR A 137 -17.79 -10.68 0.76
C THR A 137 -16.41 -10.63 0.09
N LEU A 138 -16.07 -11.71 -0.62
CA LEU A 138 -14.83 -11.77 -1.39
C LEU A 138 -14.84 -10.75 -2.53
N GLU A 139 -16.01 -10.53 -3.14
CA GLU A 139 -16.19 -9.55 -4.23
C GLU A 139 -15.82 -8.15 -3.80
N LYS A 140 -16.20 -7.72 -2.58
CA LYS A 140 -15.91 -6.37 -2.07
C LYS A 140 -14.41 -6.09 -2.06
N ILE A 141 -13.62 -6.99 -1.51
CA ILE A 141 -12.17 -6.77 -1.42
C ILE A 141 -11.48 -6.95 -2.78
N GLN A 142 -11.91 -7.89 -3.62
CA GLN A 142 -11.39 -8.04 -4.99
C GLN A 142 -11.66 -6.79 -5.84
N ASN A 143 -12.84 -6.20 -5.70
CA ASN A 143 -13.18 -4.93 -6.36
C ASN A 143 -12.28 -3.81 -5.87
N ALA A 144 -12.07 -3.68 -4.55
CA ALA A 144 -11.20 -2.64 -3.99
C ALA A 144 -9.75 -2.76 -4.50
N ILE A 145 -9.21 -3.98 -4.55
CA ILE A 145 -7.89 -4.26 -5.14
C ILE A 145 -7.85 -3.81 -6.61
N THR A 146 -8.87 -4.19 -7.37
CA THR A 146 -8.98 -3.86 -8.80
C THR A 146 -9.03 -2.34 -9.04
N PHE A 147 -9.70 -1.59 -8.16
CA PHE A 147 -9.84 -0.14 -8.27
C PHE A 147 -8.59 0.63 -7.80
N ALA A 148 -7.82 0.07 -6.88
CA ALA A 148 -6.60 0.69 -6.37
C ALA A 148 -5.41 0.55 -7.34
N ASN A 149 -5.35 -0.55 -8.09
CA ASN A 149 -4.20 -0.92 -8.89
C ASN A 149 -4.33 -0.55 -10.36
N TYR A 150 -3.22 -0.15 -10.98
CA TYR A 150 -3.12 0.01 -12.43
C TYR A 150 -3.01 -1.34 -13.16
N PRO A 151 -3.38 -1.41 -14.45
CA PRO A 151 -3.10 -2.61 -15.24
C PRO A 151 -1.62 -3.01 -15.20
N PRO A 152 -1.29 -4.32 -15.18
CA PRO A 152 -2.21 -5.45 -15.41
C PRO A 152 -2.94 -5.96 -14.15
N LEU A 153 -2.58 -5.51 -12.94
CA LEU A 153 -3.16 -6.02 -11.68
C LEU A 153 -4.59 -5.52 -11.45
N GLY A 154 -4.92 -4.34 -11.93
CA GLY A 154 -6.24 -3.73 -11.75
C GLY A 154 -6.71 -2.96 -12.96
N LYS A 155 -7.72 -2.10 -12.74
CA LYS A 155 -8.32 -1.24 -13.77
C LYS A 155 -8.36 0.24 -13.40
N ARG A 156 -7.53 0.67 -12.42
CA ARG A 156 -7.48 2.08 -12.03
C ARG A 156 -7.27 2.98 -13.23
N SER A 157 -8.12 3.99 -13.36
CA SER A 157 -8.02 4.99 -14.42
C SER A 157 -6.81 5.91 -14.23
N GLN A 158 -6.20 6.31 -15.35
CA GLN A 158 -5.09 7.26 -15.35
C GLN A 158 -5.61 8.69 -15.27
N GLY A 159 -5.87 9.15 -14.07
CA GLY A 159 -6.25 10.55 -13.80
C GLY A 159 -5.05 11.44 -13.47
N GLY A 160 -5.34 12.70 -13.19
CA GLY A 160 -4.37 13.70 -12.73
C GLY A 160 -4.51 13.94 -11.22
N GLY A 161 -4.07 13.00 -10.39
CA GLY A 161 -4.06 13.17 -8.94
C GLY A 161 -2.84 13.94 -8.42
N GLN A 162 -2.83 14.27 -7.12
CA GLN A 162 -1.66 14.92 -6.52
C GLN A 162 -0.50 13.96 -6.22
N TYR A 163 -0.70 12.67 -6.41
CA TYR A 163 0.29 11.62 -6.16
C TYR A 163 1.64 11.87 -6.86
N GLY A 164 1.62 12.44 -8.08
CA GLY A 164 2.85 12.74 -8.81
C GLY A 164 3.71 13.83 -8.15
N ALA A 165 3.09 14.74 -7.39
CA ALA A 165 3.79 15.75 -6.60
C ALA A 165 4.31 15.20 -5.27
N LEU A 166 3.66 14.18 -4.72
CA LEU A 166 4.01 13.55 -3.45
C LEU A 166 5.05 12.44 -3.63
N TRP A 167 4.84 11.54 -4.59
CA TRP A 167 5.58 10.30 -4.75
C TRP A 167 6.47 10.27 -6.00
N GLY A 168 6.50 11.36 -6.76
CA GLY A 168 7.39 11.53 -7.91
C GLY A 168 6.75 11.16 -9.25
N ARG A 169 7.49 11.48 -10.33
CA ARG A 169 6.99 11.37 -11.71
C ARG A 169 6.76 9.93 -12.16
N ASN A 170 7.46 8.98 -11.56
CA ASN A 170 7.37 7.56 -11.90
C ASN A 170 6.31 6.82 -11.06
N TYR A 171 5.45 7.56 -10.35
CA TYR A 171 4.44 6.97 -9.48
C TYR A 171 3.62 5.86 -10.17
N ARG A 172 3.18 6.06 -11.40
CA ARG A 172 2.36 5.08 -12.12
C ARG A 172 3.06 3.73 -12.34
N GLN A 173 4.37 3.76 -12.51
CA GLN A 173 5.19 2.57 -12.72
C GLN A 173 5.48 1.81 -11.42
N THR A 174 5.32 2.50 -10.29
CA THR A 174 5.68 1.97 -8.97
C THR A 174 4.50 1.88 -8.01
N ALA A 175 3.34 2.44 -8.37
CA ALA A 175 2.18 2.53 -7.48
C ALA A 175 1.71 1.17 -6.96
N ASN A 176 1.60 0.18 -7.85
CA ASN A 176 1.13 -1.15 -7.48
C ASN A 176 2.04 -1.83 -6.44
N ASP A 177 3.32 -1.49 -6.41
CA ASP A 177 4.27 -2.02 -5.42
C ASP A 177 4.27 -1.24 -4.10
N ASN A 178 3.59 -0.09 -4.05
CA ASN A 178 3.61 0.82 -2.92
C ASN A 178 2.24 1.03 -2.25
N ILE A 179 1.16 0.59 -2.88
CA ILE A 179 -0.19 0.68 -2.30
C ILE A 179 -0.47 -0.60 -1.51
N MET A 180 -0.71 -0.46 -0.21
CA MET A 180 -1.12 -1.56 0.66
C MET A 180 -2.63 -1.64 0.77
N MET A 181 -3.15 -2.87 0.73
CA MET A 181 -4.57 -3.15 0.94
C MET A 181 -4.81 -3.76 2.32
N VAL A 182 -5.62 -3.09 3.11
CA VAL A 182 -6.02 -3.54 4.46
C VAL A 182 -7.49 -3.95 4.44
N ALA A 183 -7.77 -5.23 4.67
CA ALA A 183 -9.13 -5.77 4.76
C ALA A 183 -9.59 -5.77 6.23
N MET A 184 -10.66 -5.05 6.56
CA MET A 184 -11.21 -5.06 7.92
C MET A 184 -12.25 -6.18 8.09
N ILE A 185 -11.99 -7.07 9.02
CA ILE A 185 -12.93 -8.13 9.44
C ILE A 185 -13.65 -7.66 10.70
N GLU A 186 -14.93 -7.35 10.54
CA GLU A 186 -15.74 -6.63 11.51
C GLU A 186 -17.00 -7.40 11.93
N ASN A 187 -17.37 -8.42 11.16
CA ASN A 187 -18.61 -9.17 11.36
C ASN A 187 -18.43 -10.68 11.12
N PRO A 188 -19.44 -11.51 11.47
CA PRO A 188 -19.36 -12.97 11.31
C PRO A 188 -19.14 -13.42 9.85
N ALA A 189 -19.76 -12.74 8.87
CA ALA A 189 -19.64 -13.13 7.47
C ALA A 189 -18.20 -12.98 6.96
N GLY A 190 -17.54 -11.86 7.26
CA GLY A 190 -16.12 -11.65 6.96
C GLY A 190 -15.21 -12.66 7.67
N ALA A 191 -15.50 -12.97 8.94
CA ALA A 191 -14.76 -13.97 9.70
C ALA A 191 -14.95 -15.41 9.18
N GLU A 192 -16.07 -15.69 8.52
CA GLU A 192 -16.31 -16.99 7.90
C GLU A 192 -15.43 -17.22 6.65
N ILE A 193 -15.25 -16.20 5.85
CA ILE A 193 -14.50 -16.24 4.59
C ILE A 193 -13.07 -15.73 4.70
N VAL A 194 -12.56 -15.51 5.91
CA VAL A 194 -11.24 -14.89 6.12
C VAL A 194 -10.09 -15.66 5.46
N ASP A 195 -10.16 -16.98 5.38
CA ASP A 195 -9.16 -17.78 4.65
C ASP A 195 -9.10 -17.42 3.17
N GLN A 196 -10.26 -17.13 2.55
CA GLN A 196 -10.34 -16.72 1.14
C GLN A 196 -9.86 -15.28 0.96
N ILE A 197 -10.20 -14.38 1.89
CA ILE A 197 -9.73 -13.00 1.87
C ILE A 197 -8.20 -12.94 2.00
N ALA A 198 -7.65 -13.65 2.97
CA ALA A 198 -6.21 -13.67 3.23
C ALA A 198 -5.42 -14.36 2.09
N ALA A 199 -6.04 -15.27 1.35
CA ALA A 199 -5.42 -15.96 0.22
C ALA A 199 -5.28 -15.09 -1.04
N LEU A 200 -5.88 -13.90 -1.09
CA LEU A 200 -5.69 -12.96 -2.21
C LEU A 200 -4.28 -12.37 -2.16
N ASP A 201 -3.57 -12.42 -3.29
CA ASP A 201 -2.18 -11.96 -3.37
C ASP A 201 -2.03 -10.49 -2.98
N ASP A 202 -2.95 -9.64 -3.42
CA ASP A 202 -2.93 -8.19 -3.22
C ASP A 202 -3.64 -7.73 -1.93
N VAL A 203 -3.99 -8.60 -1.01
CA VAL A 203 -4.32 -8.26 0.37
C VAL A 203 -3.03 -8.32 1.18
N ASP A 204 -2.62 -7.23 1.79
CA ASP A 204 -1.40 -7.17 2.60
C ASP A 204 -1.67 -7.42 4.08
N VAL A 205 -2.76 -6.84 4.57
CA VAL A 205 -3.09 -6.78 5.99
C VAL A 205 -4.55 -7.19 6.20
N VAL A 206 -4.78 -8.04 7.19
CA VAL A 206 -6.14 -8.33 7.70
C VAL A 206 -6.27 -7.71 9.08
N PHE A 207 -7.18 -6.75 9.21
CA PHE A 207 -7.43 -6.01 10.44
C PHE A 207 -8.62 -6.59 11.21
N VAL A 208 -8.42 -6.97 12.45
CA VAL A 208 -9.50 -7.38 13.36
C VAL A 208 -10.12 -6.15 13.99
N ALA A 209 -11.29 -5.74 13.52
CA ALA A 209 -12.04 -4.60 14.06
C ALA A 209 -12.77 -5.01 15.33
N SER A 210 -12.07 -4.98 16.45
CA SER A 210 -12.47 -5.64 17.70
C SER A 210 -13.80 -5.17 18.26
N SER A 211 -14.12 -3.89 18.15
CA SER A 211 -15.37 -3.30 18.66
C SER A 211 -16.57 -3.73 17.82
N ASP A 212 -16.45 -3.63 16.48
CA ASP A 212 -17.52 -4.01 15.56
C ASP A 212 -17.75 -5.53 15.58
N LEU A 213 -16.67 -6.31 15.61
CA LEU A 213 -16.76 -7.75 15.74
C LEU A 213 -17.51 -8.16 17.02
N SER A 214 -17.26 -7.46 18.15
CA SER A 214 -18.01 -7.67 19.40
C SER A 214 -19.49 -7.27 19.22
N SER A 215 -19.75 -6.12 18.59
CA SER A 215 -21.10 -5.61 18.38
C SER A 215 -21.94 -6.52 17.48
N PHE A 216 -21.42 -6.94 16.34
CA PHE A 216 -22.12 -7.78 15.37
C PHE A 216 -22.33 -9.22 15.84
N THR A 217 -21.44 -9.74 16.68
CA THR A 217 -21.55 -11.11 17.22
C THR A 217 -22.31 -11.17 18.54
N GLY A 218 -22.45 -10.04 19.24
CA GLY A 218 -22.96 -10.00 20.62
C GLY A 218 -21.98 -10.60 21.64
N LEU A 219 -20.77 -10.99 21.22
CA LEU A 219 -19.75 -11.56 22.10
C LEU A 219 -18.94 -10.44 22.77
N ARG A 220 -18.53 -10.65 24.01
CA ARG A 220 -17.68 -9.69 24.71
C ARG A 220 -16.22 -9.99 24.47
N GLN A 221 -15.42 -8.96 24.28
CA GLN A 221 -13.96 -9.09 24.25
C GLN A 221 -13.46 -9.75 25.54
N GLY A 222 -12.65 -10.79 25.40
CA GLY A 222 -12.17 -11.62 26.50
C GLY A 222 -12.99 -12.89 26.76
N ASP A 223 -14.21 -13.00 26.24
CA ASP A 223 -14.97 -14.25 26.32
C ASP A 223 -14.32 -15.33 25.42
N PRO A 224 -14.34 -16.61 25.85
CA PRO A 224 -13.72 -17.69 25.08
C PRO A 224 -14.18 -17.76 23.63
N SER A 225 -15.48 -17.54 23.35
CA SER A 225 -16.04 -17.57 21.99
C SER A 225 -15.56 -16.40 21.14
N TYR A 226 -15.42 -15.21 21.73
CA TYR A 226 -14.85 -14.05 21.06
C TYR A 226 -13.36 -14.29 20.72
N GLU A 227 -12.60 -14.76 21.71
CA GLU A 227 -11.17 -15.03 21.53
C GLU A 227 -10.89 -16.13 20.52
N ALA A 228 -11.75 -17.15 20.45
CA ALA A 228 -11.68 -18.18 19.41
C ALA A 228 -11.89 -17.59 17.99
N LEU A 229 -12.81 -16.63 17.84
CA LEU A 229 -13.05 -15.95 16.59
C LEU A 229 -11.86 -15.08 16.17
N VAL A 230 -11.33 -14.29 17.10
CA VAL A 230 -10.12 -13.48 16.90
C VAL A 230 -8.93 -14.35 16.53
N THR A 231 -8.77 -15.51 17.19
CA THR A 231 -7.72 -16.47 16.90
C THR A 231 -7.89 -17.08 15.51
N LYS A 232 -9.11 -17.44 15.10
CA LYS A 232 -9.41 -17.91 13.74
C LYS A 232 -8.94 -16.91 12.67
N ILE A 233 -9.30 -15.64 12.85
CA ILE A 233 -8.91 -14.57 11.89
C ILE A 233 -7.38 -14.42 11.85
N LYS A 234 -6.73 -14.38 13.00
CA LYS A 234 -5.28 -14.29 13.11
C LYS A 234 -4.60 -15.47 12.40
N ASP A 235 -5.00 -16.69 12.72
CA ASP A 235 -4.34 -17.90 12.23
C ASP A 235 -4.52 -18.06 10.72
N ALA A 236 -5.70 -17.75 10.17
CA ALA A 236 -5.95 -17.71 8.73
C ALA A 236 -5.03 -16.71 8.03
N THR A 237 -4.89 -15.52 8.60
CA THR A 237 -4.03 -14.45 8.07
C THR A 237 -2.56 -14.85 8.06
N LEU A 238 -2.04 -15.33 9.19
CA LEU A 238 -0.65 -15.78 9.29
C LEU A 238 -0.34 -16.97 8.39
N LYS A 239 -1.27 -17.91 8.28
CA LYS A 239 -1.14 -19.09 7.38
C LYS A 239 -1.00 -18.66 5.91
N ALA A 240 -1.66 -17.59 5.52
CA ALA A 240 -1.54 -16.99 4.19
C ALA A 240 -0.27 -16.13 4.00
N GLY A 241 0.56 -15.98 5.02
CA GLY A 241 1.76 -15.12 4.99
C GLY A 241 1.45 -13.62 5.00
N LYS A 242 0.25 -13.22 5.44
CA LYS A 242 -0.19 -11.83 5.52
C LYS A 242 -0.01 -11.26 6.91
N TYR A 243 -0.06 -9.92 7.03
CA TYR A 243 0.11 -9.22 8.30
C TYR A 243 -1.20 -9.12 9.06
N VAL A 244 -1.16 -9.45 10.35
CA VAL A 244 -2.33 -9.35 11.23
C VAL A 244 -2.32 -7.99 11.90
N ALA A 245 -3.49 -7.34 11.89
CA ALA A 245 -3.68 -6.03 12.47
C ALA A 245 -4.79 -5.99 13.53
N GLY A 246 -4.70 -5.02 14.41
CA GLY A 246 -5.70 -4.75 15.42
C GLY A 246 -5.49 -3.42 16.14
N PRO A 247 -6.28 -3.09 17.16
CA PRO A 247 -6.11 -1.88 17.95
C PRO A 247 -4.77 -1.88 18.70
N SER A 248 -4.18 -0.72 18.89
CA SER A 248 -2.88 -0.56 19.56
C SER A 248 -2.87 -1.07 21.02
N ALA A 249 -4.03 -1.17 21.67
CA ALA A 249 -4.16 -1.82 22.97
C ALA A 249 -3.74 -3.30 22.96
N TRP A 250 -3.68 -3.94 21.79
CA TRP A 250 -3.22 -5.32 21.64
C TRP A 250 -1.70 -5.44 21.45
N LYS A 251 -1.02 -4.32 21.24
CA LYS A 251 0.44 -4.30 21.11
C LYS A 251 1.10 -4.78 22.42
N GLY A 252 1.97 -5.78 22.29
CA GLY A 252 2.66 -6.39 23.43
C GLY A 252 1.79 -7.32 24.31
N THR A 253 0.50 -7.49 23.99
CA THR A 253 -0.42 -8.38 24.72
C THR A 253 -0.95 -9.53 23.86
N ARG A 254 -0.82 -9.45 22.54
CA ARG A 254 -1.23 -10.49 21.59
C ARG A 254 -0.11 -10.79 20.62
N ASP A 255 0.29 -12.04 20.54
CA ASP A 255 1.34 -12.49 19.64
C ASP A 255 0.84 -12.59 18.19
N GLY A 256 1.75 -12.34 17.23
CA GLY A 256 1.49 -12.44 15.79
C GLY A 256 0.91 -11.19 15.15
N TYR A 257 0.61 -10.16 15.93
CA TYR A 257 0.15 -8.86 15.41
C TYR A 257 1.33 -7.95 15.09
N SER A 258 1.30 -7.33 13.93
CA SER A 258 2.39 -6.46 13.46
C SER A 258 1.94 -5.07 13.00
N PHE A 259 0.64 -4.86 12.77
CA PHE A 259 0.09 -3.60 12.31
C PHE A 259 -0.99 -3.11 13.29
N PHE A 260 -0.86 -1.87 13.79
CA PHE A 260 -1.72 -1.38 14.86
C PHE A 260 -2.36 -0.04 14.55
N GLN A 261 -3.68 0.04 14.75
CA GLN A 261 -4.40 1.30 14.79
C GLN A 261 -4.22 1.93 16.18
N GLY A 262 -3.55 3.09 16.20
CA GLY A 262 -3.34 3.89 17.41
C GLY A 262 -4.52 4.80 17.73
N PRO A 263 -4.40 5.52 18.85
CA PRO A 263 -5.46 6.40 19.33
C PRO A 263 -5.74 7.56 18.39
N PRO A 264 -6.97 8.11 18.43
CA PRO A 264 -7.29 9.32 17.69
C PRO A 264 -6.59 10.54 18.33
N GLU A 265 -6.39 11.58 17.51
CA GLU A 265 -5.76 12.84 17.91
C GLU A 265 -6.39 13.46 19.16
N THR A 266 -7.72 13.37 19.28
CA THR A 266 -8.44 13.91 20.45
C THR A 266 -8.06 13.20 21.75
N ALA A 267 -7.88 11.89 21.72
CA ALA A 267 -7.42 11.12 22.87
C ALA A 267 -5.96 11.44 23.24
N LEU A 268 -5.12 11.64 22.22
CA LEU A 268 -3.72 12.03 22.44
C LEU A 268 -3.61 13.42 23.06
N ILE A 269 -4.39 14.40 22.58
CA ILE A 269 -4.45 15.75 23.15
C ILE A 269 -4.90 15.69 24.61
N GLN A 270 -5.96 14.93 24.92
CA GLN A 270 -6.43 14.78 26.29
C GLN A 270 -5.40 14.10 27.19
N SER A 271 -4.72 13.09 26.70
CA SER A 271 -3.68 12.38 27.43
C SER A 271 -2.48 13.28 27.71
N GLY A 272 -2.01 14.02 26.71
CA GLY A 272 -0.94 15.01 26.85
C GLY A 272 -1.29 16.10 27.86
N ALA A 273 -2.51 16.65 27.81
CA ALA A 273 -2.99 17.62 28.78
C ALA A 273 -2.99 17.06 30.21
N ARG A 274 -3.45 15.82 30.40
CA ARG A 274 -3.44 15.18 31.75
C ARG A 274 -2.02 14.95 32.27
N LEU A 275 -1.08 14.56 31.43
CA LEU A 275 0.34 14.41 31.80
C LEU A 275 0.93 15.75 32.22
N SER A 276 0.72 16.81 31.42
CA SER A 276 1.18 18.16 31.74
C SER A 276 0.61 18.68 33.06
N LEU A 277 -0.68 18.46 33.34
CA LEU A 277 -1.32 18.90 34.59
C LEU A 277 -0.81 18.15 35.84
N ARG A 278 -0.28 16.94 35.66
CA ARG A 278 0.33 16.16 36.76
C ARG A 278 1.80 16.47 36.98
N GLY A 279 2.39 17.35 36.15
CA GLY A 279 3.83 17.62 36.15
C GLY A 279 4.68 16.43 35.65
N GLU A 280 4.04 15.42 35.11
CA GLU A 280 4.68 14.33 34.39
C GLU A 280 4.97 14.82 32.97
N ALA A 281 5.98 15.71 32.83
CA ALA A 281 6.43 16.10 31.51
C ALA A 281 7.01 14.83 30.85
N ASP A 282 6.52 14.52 29.65
CA ASP A 282 7.32 13.78 28.70
C ASP A 282 8.65 14.55 28.60
N ASP A 283 9.78 13.93 28.85
CA ASP A 283 11.14 14.49 28.72
C ASP A 283 11.50 14.75 27.23
N GLY A 284 10.53 14.58 26.34
CA GLY A 284 10.48 15.24 25.04
C GLY A 284 10.51 16.74 25.25
N GLN A 285 11.69 17.29 25.52
CA GLN A 285 11.91 18.74 25.64
C GLN A 285 11.07 19.46 24.61
N PRO A 286 10.26 20.48 24.98
CA PRO A 286 9.81 21.45 24.03
C PRO A 286 11.09 21.99 23.43
N ARG A 287 11.36 21.67 22.18
CA ARG A 287 12.39 22.33 21.43
C ARG A 287 11.92 23.75 21.30
N GLY A 288 12.36 24.54 22.30
CA GLY A 288 12.06 25.94 22.36
C GLY A 288 12.36 26.53 21.00
N VAL A 289 11.40 27.23 20.44
CA VAL A 289 11.69 28.27 19.46
C VAL A 289 12.82 29.07 20.09
N ALA A 290 14.01 29.02 19.48
CA ALA A 290 15.13 29.79 19.93
C ALA A 290 14.63 31.24 20.11
N PRO A 291 14.92 31.91 21.23
CA PRO A 291 14.55 33.29 21.38
C PRO A 291 15.08 34.04 20.16
N MET A 292 14.21 34.74 19.45
CA MET A 292 14.69 35.67 18.42
C MET A 292 15.62 36.66 19.15
N GLU A 293 16.92 36.53 18.92
CA GLU A 293 17.89 37.50 19.40
C GLU A 293 17.41 38.85 18.91
N GLY A 294 17.10 39.71 19.89
CA GLY A 294 16.62 41.04 19.65
C GLY A 294 17.60 41.77 18.75
N SER A 295 17.10 42.36 17.69
CA SER A 295 17.78 43.40 16.96
C SER A 295 17.96 44.60 17.89
N GLU A 296 19.03 44.59 18.68
CA GLU A 296 19.53 45.84 19.27
C GLU A 296 20.18 46.67 18.15
N GLY A 297 19.55 47.75 17.85
CA GLY A 297 20.11 49.04 17.50
C GLY A 297 20.92 49.18 16.21
N ARG A 298 20.31 49.79 15.18
CA ARG A 298 20.85 51.05 14.65
C ARG A 298 19.77 51.84 13.93
#